data_0c0af35e0e8ebf81af84d3a93521420d
#
_entry.id   0c0af35e0e8ebf81af84d3a93521420d
#
_cell.length_a   1.000
_cell.length_b   1.000
_cell.length_c   1.000
_cell.angle_alpha   90.00
_cell.angle_beta   90.00
_cell.angle_gamma   90.00
#
_symmetry.space_group_name_H-M   'P 1'
#
loop_
_entity.id
_entity.type
_entity.pdbx_description
1 polymer ?
#
loop_
_entity_poly.entity_id
_entity_poly.type
_entity_poly.pdbx_seq_one_letter_code
_entity_poly.pdbx_strand_id
1 'polypeptide(L)'
;MPLELQNLTGGYALVPIVQEINLTLQTGEWLSLVGANGSGKSTLLKLLSRILSPQHGTVLLDGKAIHSQPPNLVAQKLALLPQQQTVPVGLTVRQLVSLGRTPHQSWWQWELNAQDWVKVEAAIKKTQLEKLSDRLVEQLSGGERQRAFLALALAQEPKVLLLDEPTTFLDINYQLQLLELLKELNQQQELTIVTVLHELNLAARYSSRIALLKQGHIWEVGTPEEVLTPNAIAQVFGVESVIIHTPVGLQVCAISAV
;
A
#
# COMPACT_ATOMS: atom_id res chain seq x y z
N MET A 1 11.27 -5.00 13.80
CA MET A 1 10.86 -3.94 12.84
C MET A 1 10.55 -4.63 11.53
N PRO A 2 9.32 -4.53 11.02
CA PRO A 2 8.94 -5.29 9.85
C PRO A 2 9.58 -4.77 8.56
N LEU A 3 9.84 -3.45 8.44
CA LEU A 3 10.40 -2.86 7.24
C LEU A 3 11.34 -1.70 7.58
N GLU A 4 12.55 -1.71 6.98
CA GLU A 4 13.57 -0.69 7.16
C GLU A 4 14.28 -0.40 5.84
N LEU A 5 14.51 0.87 5.54
CA LEU A 5 15.22 1.36 4.38
C LEU A 5 16.50 2.04 4.84
N GLN A 6 17.62 1.62 4.28
CA GLN A 6 18.95 2.15 4.63
C GLN A 6 19.61 2.73 3.37
N ASN A 7 19.73 4.07 3.31
CA ASN A 7 20.31 4.83 2.21
C ASN A 7 19.82 4.37 0.82
N LEU A 8 18.51 4.10 0.73
CA LEU A 8 17.91 3.49 -0.44
C LEU A 8 17.87 4.47 -1.62
N THR A 9 18.54 4.10 -2.70
CA THR A 9 18.54 4.83 -3.97
C THR A 9 18.17 3.87 -5.09
N GLY A 10 17.25 4.30 -5.98
CA GLY A 10 16.83 3.46 -7.09
C GLY A 10 15.87 4.14 -8.04
N GLY A 11 15.64 3.49 -9.19
CA GLY A 11 14.80 4.03 -10.26
C GLY A 11 14.76 3.09 -11.45
N TYR A 12 14.60 3.65 -12.65
CA TYR A 12 14.51 2.89 -13.88
C TYR A 12 15.80 3.04 -14.69
N ALA A 13 16.32 1.93 -15.18
CA ALA A 13 17.62 1.85 -15.86
C ALA A 13 18.73 2.46 -14.96
N LEU A 14 19.42 3.48 -15.45
CA LEU A 14 20.50 4.16 -14.69
C LEU A 14 20.05 5.50 -14.07
N VAL A 15 18.76 5.85 -14.19
CA VAL A 15 18.24 7.11 -13.66
C VAL A 15 17.63 6.88 -12.28
N PRO A 16 18.24 7.41 -11.20
CA PRO A 16 17.64 7.35 -9.87
C PRO A 16 16.43 8.27 -9.79
N ILE A 17 15.31 7.71 -9.35
CA ILE A 17 14.06 8.46 -9.10
C ILE A 17 13.91 8.72 -7.60
N VAL A 18 14.39 7.79 -6.79
CA VAL A 18 14.38 7.87 -5.32
C VAL A 18 15.83 7.85 -4.86
N GLN A 19 16.19 8.73 -3.94
CA GLN A 19 17.59 8.95 -3.55
C GLN A 19 17.72 9.05 -2.03
N GLU A 20 18.68 8.29 -1.48
CA GLU A 20 19.13 8.35 -0.08
C GLU A 20 18.00 8.23 0.96
N ILE A 21 16.96 7.43 0.66
CA ILE A 21 15.84 7.24 1.56
C ILE A 21 16.27 6.41 2.77
N ASN A 22 16.08 6.98 3.96
CA ASN A 22 16.17 6.31 5.25
C ASN A 22 14.81 6.37 5.93
N LEU A 23 14.24 5.20 6.23
CA LEU A 23 12.91 5.11 6.80
C LEU A 23 12.77 3.79 7.56
N THR A 24 12.13 3.83 8.72
CA THR A 24 11.84 2.64 9.52
C THR A 24 10.37 2.62 9.86
N LEU A 25 9.73 1.46 9.66
CA LEU A 25 8.34 1.22 10.02
C LEU A 25 8.27 0.26 11.21
N GLN A 26 7.37 0.57 12.13
CA GLN A 26 7.05 -0.31 13.26
C GLN A 26 5.95 -1.32 12.88
N THR A 27 5.87 -2.42 13.63
CA THR A 27 4.77 -3.37 13.46
C THR A 27 3.43 -2.69 13.76
N GLY A 28 2.43 -2.90 12.91
CA GLY A 28 1.12 -2.28 13.07
C GLY A 28 1.07 -0.77 12.75
N GLU A 29 2.16 -0.20 12.21
CA GLU A 29 2.17 1.19 11.76
C GLU A 29 1.47 1.34 10.41
N TRP A 30 0.68 2.42 10.24
CA TRP A 30 0.19 2.84 8.93
C TRP A 30 0.91 4.11 8.50
N LEU A 31 1.78 3.98 7.49
CA LEU A 31 2.50 5.09 6.86
C LEU A 31 1.85 5.46 5.52
N SER A 32 1.54 6.73 5.30
CA SER A 32 1.19 7.24 3.98
C SER A 32 2.34 7.98 3.33
N LEU A 33 2.65 7.59 2.08
CA LEU A 33 3.57 8.30 1.21
C LEU A 33 2.78 9.35 0.43
N VAL A 34 3.11 10.61 0.61
CA VAL A 34 2.41 11.74 0.02
C VAL A 34 3.43 12.66 -0.67
N GLY A 35 3.02 13.35 -1.72
CA GLY A 35 3.89 14.26 -2.48
C GLY A 35 3.33 14.52 -3.88
N ALA A 36 3.88 15.50 -4.58
CA ALA A 36 3.47 15.86 -5.93
C ALA A 36 3.63 14.68 -6.92
N ASN A 37 2.97 14.77 -8.07
CA ASN A 37 3.16 13.79 -9.14
C ASN A 37 4.63 13.78 -9.59
N GLY A 38 5.16 12.56 -9.82
CA GLY A 38 6.58 12.39 -10.16
C GLY A 38 7.57 12.49 -8.99
N SER A 39 7.12 12.64 -7.73
CA SER A 39 8.01 12.70 -6.56
C SER A 39 8.68 11.36 -6.20
N GLY A 40 8.30 10.24 -6.84
CA GLY A 40 8.94 8.94 -6.63
C GLY A 40 8.16 7.94 -5.76
N LYS A 41 6.92 8.25 -5.33
CA LYS A 41 6.10 7.41 -4.43
C LYS A 41 5.93 5.97 -4.93
N SER A 42 5.41 5.78 -6.13
CA SER A 42 5.20 4.45 -6.72
C SER A 42 6.52 3.72 -7.00
N THR A 43 7.59 4.48 -7.32
CA THR A 43 8.94 3.91 -7.48
C THR A 43 9.46 3.39 -6.14
N LEU A 44 9.25 4.14 -5.05
CA LEU A 44 9.59 3.70 -3.71
C LEU A 44 8.84 2.41 -3.35
N LEU A 45 7.51 2.33 -3.58
CA LEU A 45 6.75 1.09 -3.36
C LEU A 45 7.29 -0.10 -4.16
N LYS A 46 7.70 0.12 -5.42
CA LYS A 46 8.29 -0.94 -6.26
C LYS A 46 9.65 -1.40 -5.74
N LEU A 47 10.45 -0.53 -5.15
CA LEU A 47 11.69 -0.89 -4.46
C LEU A 47 11.40 -1.69 -3.19
N LEU A 48 10.41 -1.27 -2.38
CA LEU A 48 9.97 -1.97 -1.18
C LEU A 48 9.41 -3.36 -1.46
N SER A 49 8.73 -3.53 -2.59
CA SER A 49 8.12 -4.81 -3.00
C SER A 49 9.05 -5.74 -3.78
N ARG A 50 10.32 -5.36 -3.96
CA ARG A 50 11.29 -6.12 -4.75
C ARG A 50 10.97 -6.21 -6.25
N ILE A 51 10.02 -5.42 -6.76
CA ILE A 51 9.77 -5.30 -8.22
C ILE A 51 10.93 -4.59 -8.90
N LEU A 52 11.51 -3.58 -8.23
CA LEU A 52 12.73 -2.92 -8.65
C LEU A 52 13.88 -3.28 -7.70
N SER A 53 15.06 -3.46 -8.25
CA SER A 53 16.29 -3.61 -7.46
C SER A 53 16.86 -2.23 -7.13
N PRO A 54 17.32 -2.00 -5.89
CA PRO A 54 18.01 -0.76 -5.55
C PRO A 54 19.33 -0.65 -6.30
N GLN A 55 19.72 0.58 -6.65
CA GLN A 55 21.04 0.90 -7.19
C GLN A 55 22.05 1.04 -6.04
N HIS A 56 21.62 1.62 -4.91
CA HIS A 56 22.39 1.73 -3.68
C HIS A 56 21.48 1.53 -2.48
N GLY A 57 22.09 1.18 -1.33
CA GLY A 57 21.37 0.94 -0.11
C GLY A 57 20.63 -0.40 -0.09
N THR A 58 19.75 -0.58 0.87
CA THR A 58 19.03 -1.85 1.04
C THR A 58 17.66 -1.65 1.68
N VAL A 59 16.75 -2.58 1.40
CA VAL A 59 15.47 -2.74 2.10
C VAL A 59 15.56 -4.00 2.95
N LEU A 60 15.32 -3.85 4.25
CA LEU A 60 15.28 -4.96 5.19
C LEU A 60 13.82 -5.31 5.53
N LEU A 61 13.49 -6.59 5.45
CA LEU A 61 12.24 -7.17 5.92
C LEU A 61 12.55 -8.13 7.08
N ASP A 62 12.02 -7.85 8.27
CA ASP A 62 12.38 -8.54 9.51
C ASP A 62 13.91 -8.58 9.75
N GLY A 63 14.60 -7.46 9.49
CA GLY A 63 16.05 -7.32 9.67
C GLY A 63 16.92 -8.03 8.63
N LYS A 64 16.33 -8.61 7.57
CA LYS A 64 17.05 -9.28 6.48
C LYS A 64 16.81 -8.59 5.16
N ALA A 65 17.87 -8.37 4.37
CA ALA A 65 17.76 -7.76 3.05
C ALA A 65 16.78 -8.55 2.16
N ILE A 66 15.77 -7.87 1.59
CA ILE A 66 14.71 -8.56 0.82
C ILE A 66 15.25 -9.26 -0.42
N HIS A 67 16.30 -8.73 -1.03
CA HIS A 67 16.91 -9.31 -2.23
C HIS A 67 17.77 -10.55 -1.94
N SER A 68 18.20 -10.75 -0.68
CA SER A 68 18.94 -11.96 -0.25
C SER A 68 18.02 -13.11 0.19
N GLN A 69 16.72 -12.85 0.35
CA GLN A 69 15.75 -13.86 0.76
C GLN A 69 15.14 -14.57 -0.44
N PRO A 70 14.72 -15.83 -0.33
CA PRO A 70 13.92 -16.51 -1.36
C PRO A 70 12.65 -15.71 -1.68
N PRO A 71 12.25 -15.58 -2.97
CA PRO A 71 11.09 -14.78 -3.35
C PRO A 71 9.78 -15.17 -2.66
N ASN A 72 9.54 -16.46 -2.50
CA ASN A 72 8.36 -16.98 -1.83
C ASN A 72 8.30 -16.58 -0.35
N LEU A 73 9.43 -16.57 0.37
CA LEU A 73 9.46 -16.14 1.78
C LEU A 73 9.19 -14.63 1.93
N VAL A 74 9.65 -13.81 1.00
CA VAL A 74 9.30 -12.40 0.97
C VAL A 74 7.81 -12.23 0.66
N ALA A 75 7.30 -12.94 -0.34
CA ALA A 75 5.90 -12.90 -0.74
C ALA A 75 4.93 -13.42 0.33
N GLN A 76 5.35 -14.32 1.23
CA GLN A 76 4.54 -14.71 2.40
C GLN A 76 4.38 -13.61 3.43
N LYS A 77 5.23 -12.59 3.42
CA LYS A 77 5.28 -11.54 4.45
C LYS A 77 4.88 -10.16 3.94
N LEU A 78 5.04 -9.91 2.65
CA LEU A 78 4.83 -8.64 2.02
C LEU A 78 3.96 -8.79 0.78
N ALA A 79 2.82 -8.12 0.76
CA ALA A 79 1.92 -8.05 -0.38
C ALA A 79 1.90 -6.64 -0.97
N LEU A 80 1.72 -6.55 -2.28
CA LEU A 80 1.54 -5.29 -3.00
C LEU A 80 0.22 -5.30 -3.76
N LEU A 81 -0.57 -4.24 -3.56
CA LEU A 81 -1.70 -3.89 -4.41
C LEU A 81 -1.26 -2.74 -5.33
N PRO A 82 -0.99 -2.98 -6.61
CA PRO A 82 -0.56 -1.94 -7.54
C PRO A 82 -1.72 -1.04 -7.96
N GLN A 83 -1.42 0.17 -8.42
CA GLN A 83 -2.41 1.12 -8.93
C GLN A 83 -3.23 0.56 -10.10
N GLN A 84 -2.56 -0.04 -11.07
CA GLN A 84 -3.20 -0.71 -12.21
C GLN A 84 -3.15 -2.22 -12.03
N GLN A 85 -4.32 -2.84 -12.11
CA GLN A 85 -4.46 -4.28 -11.98
C GLN A 85 -4.85 -4.86 -13.34
N THR A 86 -4.07 -5.81 -13.81
CA THR A 86 -4.46 -6.59 -14.99
C THR A 86 -5.58 -7.56 -14.60
N VAL A 87 -6.75 -7.41 -15.19
CA VAL A 87 -7.88 -8.27 -14.93
C VAL A 87 -7.70 -9.59 -15.69
N PRO A 88 -7.56 -10.72 -14.99
CA PRO A 88 -7.45 -12.00 -15.68
C PRO A 88 -8.83 -12.37 -16.28
N VAL A 89 -8.82 -12.79 -17.54
CA VAL A 89 -10.03 -13.21 -18.26
C VAL A 89 -10.44 -14.60 -17.77
N GLY A 90 -11.73 -14.77 -17.51
CA GLY A 90 -12.34 -16.08 -17.19
C GLY A 90 -12.12 -16.57 -15.77
N LEU A 91 -11.50 -15.79 -14.88
CA LEU A 91 -11.38 -16.15 -13.47
C LEU A 91 -12.56 -15.61 -12.65
N THR A 92 -13.10 -16.44 -11.77
CA THR A 92 -14.01 -16.00 -10.71
C THR A 92 -13.25 -15.26 -9.60
N VAL A 93 -13.98 -14.51 -8.76
CA VAL A 93 -13.39 -13.86 -7.57
C VAL A 93 -12.68 -14.89 -6.68
N ARG A 94 -13.31 -16.03 -6.41
CA ARG A 94 -12.73 -17.13 -5.61
C ARG A 94 -11.42 -17.62 -6.21
N GLN A 95 -11.38 -17.82 -7.52
CA GLN A 95 -10.16 -18.25 -8.22
C GLN A 95 -9.09 -17.16 -8.19
N LEU A 96 -9.45 -15.88 -8.39
CA LEU A 96 -8.49 -14.78 -8.25
C LEU A 96 -7.88 -14.76 -6.84
N VAL A 97 -8.71 -14.80 -5.81
CA VAL A 97 -8.27 -14.74 -4.41
C VAL A 97 -7.40 -15.94 -4.05
N SER A 98 -7.69 -17.11 -4.60
CA SER A 98 -6.90 -18.33 -4.38
C SER A 98 -5.45 -18.20 -4.85
N LEU A 99 -5.15 -17.37 -5.85
CA LEU A 99 -3.78 -17.07 -6.30
C LEU A 99 -2.93 -16.42 -5.18
N GLY A 100 -3.55 -15.77 -4.21
CA GLY A 100 -2.87 -15.23 -3.03
C GLY A 100 -2.20 -16.31 -2.17
N ARG A 101 -2.60 -17.57 -2.32
CA ARG A 101 -1.96 -18.71 -1.60
C ARG A 101 -0.72 -19.27 -2.30
N THR A 102 -0.44 -18.86 -3.55
CA THR A 102 0.73 -19.33 -4.32
C THR A 102 2.06 -19.27 -3.55
N PRO A 103 2.40 -18.21 -2.78
CA PRO A 103 3.65 -18.19 -2.03
C PRO A 103 3.77 -19.25 -0.93
N HIS A 104 2.66 -19.83 -0.50
CA HIS A 104 2.60 -20.85 0.56
C HIS A 104 2.62 -22.29 0.00
N GLN A 105 2.45 -22.44 -1.33
CA GLN A 105 2.47 -23.75 -1.98
C GLN A 105 3.91 -24.21 -2.26
N SER A 106 4.12 -25.51 -2.15
CA SER A 106 5.32 -26.15 -2.67
C SER A 106 5.25 -26.19 -4.20
N TRP A 107 6.40 -26.15 -4.89
CA TRP A 107 6.47 -26.14 -6.36
C TRP A 107 5.81 -27.34 -7.06
N TRP A 108 5.60 -28.47 -6.33
CA TRP A 108 4.90 -29.66 -6.83
C TRP A 108 3.41 -29.73 -6.44
N GLN A 109 2.91 -28.75 -5.70
CA GLN A 109 1.54 -28.69 -5.24
C GLN A 109 0.67 -27.93 -6.24
N TRP A 110 -0.19 -28.65 -6.96
CA TRP A 110 -1.05 -28.09 -7.99
C TRP A 110 -2.40 -27.58 -7.47
N GLU A 111 -2.81 -28.06 -6.30
CA GLU A 111 -4.11 -27.73 -5.70
C GLU A 111 -3.92 -27.16 -4.30
N LEU A 112 -4.82 -26.26 -3.92
CA LEU A 112 -4.89 -25.73 -2.56
C LEU A 112 -5.36 -26.83 -1.60
N ASN A 113 -4.75 -26.89 -0.43
CA ASN A 113 -5.23 -27.74 0.65
C ASN A 113 -6.43 -27.10 1.38
N ALA A 114 -7.07 -27.85 2.28
CA ALA A 114 -8.24 -27.37 3.02
C ALA A 114 -7.95 -26.11 3.86
N GLN A 115 -6.73 -25.99 4.41
CA GLN A 115 -6.34 -24.82 5.20
C GLN A 115 -6.19 -23.58 4.32
N ASP A 116 -5.63 -23.71 3.12
CA ASP A 116 -5.54 -22.62 2.16
C ASP A 116 -6.93 -22.11 1.75
N TRP A 117 -7.88 -23.02 1.51
CA TRP A 117 -9.26 -22.64 1.21
C TRP A 117 -9.92 -21.85 2.35
N VAL A 118 -9.69 -22.24 3.61
CA VAL A 118 -10.17 -21.45 4.77
C VAL A 118 -9.62 -20.02 4.73
N LYS A 119 -8.35 -19.83 4.33
CA LYS A 119 -7.74 -18.48 4.22
C LYS A 119 -8.34 -17.67 3.06
N VAL A 120 -8.58 -18.34 1.92
CA VAL A 120 -9.27 -17.73 0.77
C VAL A 120 -10.66 -17.24 1.15
N GLU A 121 -11.48 -18.09 1.77
CA GLU A 121 -12.83 -17.73 2.21
C GLU A 121 -12.82 -16.62 3.27
N ALA A 122 -11.86 -16.65 4.19
CA ALA A 122 -11.69 -15.58 5.19
C ALA A 122 -11.35 -14.23 4.53
N ALA A 123 -10.50 -14.23 3.49
CA ALA A 123 -10.15 -13.02 2.75
C ALA A 123 -11.36 -12.47 1.96
N ILE A 124 -12.12 -13.33 1.30
CA ILE A 124 -13.37 -12.99 0.60
C ILE A 124 -14.39 -12.37 1.58
N LYS A 125 -14.54 -12.96 2.76
CA LYS A 125 -15.44 -12.45 3.80
C LYS A 125 -15.00 -11.09 4.32
N LYS A 126 -13.71 -10.91 4.64
CA LYS A 126 -13.17 -9.62 5.09
C LYS A 126 -13.43 -8.49 4.12
N THR A 127 -13.41 -8.77 2.82
CA THR A 127 -13.65 -7.79 1.76
C THR A 127 -15.12 -7.72 1.32
N GLN A 128 -16.03 -8.44 2.01
CA GLN A 128 -17.49 -8.44 1.74
C GLN A 128 -17.84 -8.87 0.30
N LEU A 129 -17.16 -9.92 -0.19
CA LEU A 129 -17.33 -10.44 -1.56
C LEU A 129 -17.99 -11.82 -1.61
N GLU A 130 -18.57 -12.31 -0.50
CA GLU A 130 -19.15 -13.66 -0.44
C GLU A 130 -20.19 -13.90 -1.50
N LYS A 131 -21.07 -12.91 -1.73
CA LYS A 131 -22.16 -12.99 -2.76
C LYS A 131 -21.63 -12.91 -4.19
N LEU A 132 -20.39 -12.52 -4.38
CA LEU A 132 -19.74 -12.33 -5.67
C LEU A 132 -18.62 -13.35 -5.92
N SER A 133 -18.41 -14.30 -5.00
CA SER A 133 -17.28 -15.23 -5.02
C SER A 133 -17.19 -16.05 -6.32
N ASP A 134 -18.31 -16.42 -6.89
CA ASP A 134 -18.37 -17.21 -8.12
C ASP A 134 -18.58 -16.36 -9.39
N ARG A 135 -18.66 -15.02 -9.24
CA ARG A 135 -18.76 -14.09 -10.37
C ARG A 135 -17.40 -13.89 -11.04
N LEU A 136 -17.40 -13.71 -12.36
CA LEU A 136 -16.18 -13.39 -13.11
C LEU A 136 -15.65 -11.99 -12.72
N VAL A 137 -14.36 -11.89 -12.55
CA VAL A 137 -13.69 -10.64 -12.12
C VAL A 137 -13.91 -9.49 -13.12
N GLU A 138 -13.97 -9.82 -14.41
CA GLU A 138 -14.24 -8.86 -15.50
C GLU A 138 -15.65 -8.25 -15.44
N GLN A 139 -16.59 -8.90 -14.76
CA GLN A 139 -17.98 -8.44 -14.60
C GLN A 139 -18.19 -7.59 -13.33
N LEU A 140 -17.15 -7.39 -12.54
CA LEU A 140 -17.21 -6.59 -11.31
C LEU A 140 -17.18 -5.09 -11.65
N SER A 141 -17.87 -4.29 -10.84
CA SER A 141 -17.65 -2.84 -10.80
C SER A 141 -16.23 -2.50 -10.36
N GLY A 142 -15.79 -1.26 -10.58
CA GLY A 142 -14.45 -0.81 -10.17
C GLY A 142 -14.16 -1.05 -8.68
N GLY A 143 -15.10 -0.69 -7.80
CA GLY A 143 -14.95 -0.88 -6.35
C GLY A 143 -14.98 -2.35 -5.92
N GLU A 144 -15.84 -3.18 -6.52
CA GLU A 144 -15.86 -4.63 -6.27
C GLU A 144 -14.55 -5.28 -6.73
N ARG A 145 -14.03 -4.86 -7.88
CA ARG A 145 -12.76 -5.33 -8.41
C ARG A 145 -11.59 -4.96 -7.49
N GLN A 146 -11.55 -3.73 -7.01
CA GLN A 146 -10.54 -3.28 -6.05
C GLN A 146 -10.55 -4.13 -4.78
N ARG A 147 -11.75 -4.43 -4.25
CA ARG A 147 -11.89 -5.34 -3.10
C ARG A 147 -11.47 -6.77 -3.42
N ALA A 148 -11.69 -7.27 -4.64
CA ALA A 148 -11.25 -8.61 -5.03
C ALA A 148 -9.71 -8.72 -5.09
N PHE A 149 -9.02 -7.72 -5.59
CA PHE A 149 -7.56 -7.68 -5.56
C PHE A 149 -7.01 -7.44 -4.15
N LEU A 150 -7.71 -6.67 -3.31
CA LEU A 150 -7.36 -6.59 -1.89
C LEU A 150 -7.54 -7.95 -1.20
N ALA A 151 -8.61 -8.69 -1.49
CA ALA A 151 -8.82 -10.05 -0.98
C ALA A 151 -7.67 -10.99 -1.39
N LEU A 152 -7.22 -10.91 -2.65
CA LEU A 152 -6.05 -11.66 -3.11
C LEU A 152 -4.81 -11.33 -2.26
N ALA A 153 -4.53 -10.05 -2.04
CA ALA A 153 -3.40 -9.62 -1.21
C ALA A 153 -3.53 -10.10 0.25
N LEU A 154 -4.75 -10.05 0.82
CA LEU A 154 -5.02 -10.52 2.19
C LEU A 154 -4.97 -12.04 2.32
N ALA A 155 -5.35 -12.81 1.28
CA ALA A 155 -5.23 -14.27 1.28
C ALA A 155 -3.78 -14.74 1.38
N GLN A 156 -2.81 -13.89 1.04
CA GLN A 156 -1.38 -14.11 1.22
C GLN A 156 -0.96 -14.08 2.70
N GLU A 157 -1.82 -13.56 3.61
CA GLU A 157 -1.56 -13.33 5.04
C GLU A 157 -0.29 -12.48 5.30
N PRO A 158 -0.17 -11.32 4.63
CA PRO A 158 1.03 -10.53 4.74
C PRO A 158 1.16 -9.87 6.12
N LYS A 159 2.40 -9.62 6.57
CA LYS A 159 2.71 -8.74 7.70
C LYS A 159 2.80 -7.27 7.28
N VAL A 160 3.16 -7.03 6.02
CA VAL A 160 3.28 -5.71 5.40
C VAL A 160 2.43 -5.66 4.14
N LEU A 161 1.53 -4.71 4.07
CA LEU A 161 0.69 -4.45 2.90
C LEU A 161 1.07 -3.11 2.28
N LEU A 162 1.51 -3.15 1.04
CA LEU A 162 1.82 -1.98 0.23
C LEU A 162 0.66 -1.71 -0.72
N LEU A 163 0.19 -0.46 -0.78
CA LEU A 163 -0.94 -0.07 -1.62
C LEU A 163 -0.57 1.18 -2.44
N ASP A 164 -0.56 1.04 -3.74
CA ASP A 164 -0.27 2.14 -4.67
C ASP A 164 -1.60 2.75 -5.14
N GLU A 165 -1.96 3.90 -4.58
CA GLU A 165 -3.17 4.66 -4.89
C GLU A 165 -4.47 3.82 -4.83
N PRO A 166 -4.77 3.15 -3.71
CA PRO A 166 -5.87 2.20 -3.65
C PRO A 166 -7.26 2.85 -3.76
N THR A 167 -7.36 4.17 -3.61
CA THR A 167 -8.62 4.94 -3.65
C THR A 167 -8.89 5.59 -5.01
N THR A 168 -7.94 5.55 -5.94
CA THR A 168 -8.08 6.17 -7.26
C THR A 168 -9.19 5.49 -8.07
N PHE A 169 -10.01 6.27 -8.77
CA PHE A 169 -11.20 5.85 -9.54
C PHE A 169 -12.35 5.28 -8.72
N LEU A 170 -12.33 5.36 -7.39
CA LEU A 170 -13.44 5.01 -6.53
C LEU A 170 -14.26 6.25 -6.19
N ASP A 171 -15.57 6.10 -6.06
CA ASP A 171 -16.41 7.14 -5.47
C ASP A 171 -16.14 7.28 -3.95
N ILE A 172 -16.58 8.39 -3.37
CA ILE A 172 -16.29 8.72 -1.96
C ILE A 172 -16.74 7.61 -1.00
N ASN A 173 -17.89 6.97 -1.25
CA ASN A 173 -18.39 5.92 -0.37
C ASN A 173 -17.47 4.69 -0.38
N TYR A 174 -17.06 4.24 -1.58
CA TYR A 174 -16.15 3.11 -1.71
C TYR A 174 -14.74 3.41 -1.21
N GLN A 175 -14.24 4.67 -1.38
CA GLN A 175 -12.98 5.11 -0.78
C GLN A 175 -13.01 4.96 0.75
N LEU A 176 -14.06 5.48 1.39
CA LEU A 176 -14.19 5.41 2.84
C LEU A 176 -14.34 3.96 3.32
N GLN A 177 -15.14 3.13 2.65
CA GLN A 177 -15.29 1.71 3.01
C GLN A 177 -13.95 0.97 2.93
N LEU A 178 -13.14 1.23 1.89
CA LEU A 178 -11.83 0.62 1.73
C LEU A 178 -10.88 1.04 2.85
N LEU A 179 -10.81 2.34 3.16
CA LEU A 179 -9.91 2.86 4.20
C LEU A 179 -10.33 2.43 5.61
N GLU A 180 -11.63 2.36 5.89
CA GLU A 180 -12.14 1.82 7.18
C GLU A 180 -11.79 0.32 7.31
N LEU A 181 -11.94 -0.48 6.24
CA LEU A 181 -11.52 -1.88 6.25
C LEU A 181 -10.00 -2.00 6.52
N LEU A 182 -9.17 -1.19 5.85
CA LEU A 182 -7.72 -1.18 6.09
C LEU A 182 -7.38 -0.79 7.52
N LYS A 183 -8.10 0.19 8.09
CA LYS A 183 -7.96 0.62 9.48
C LYS A 183 -8.31 -0.51 10.46
N GLU A 184 -9.39 -1.21 10.21
CA GLU A 184 -9.79 -2.36 11.02
C GLU A 184 -8.72 -3.45 10.99
N LEU A 185 -8.20 -3.80 9.81
CA LEU A 185 -7.13 -4.78 9.64
C LEU A 185 -5.83 -4.35 10.32
N ASN A 186 -5.46 -3.07 10.24
CA ASN A 186 -4.30 -2.52 10.90
C ASN A 186 -4.41 -2.63 12.43
N GLN A 187 -5.56 -2.22 12.99
CA GLN A 187 -5.76 -2.20 14.45
C GLN A 187 -5.96 -3.59 15.06
N GLN A 188 -6.70 -4.49 14.38
CA GLN A 188 -7.04 -5.81 14.93
C GLN A 188 -5.99 -6.87 14.66
N GLN A 189 -5.21 -6.75 13.60
CA GLN A 189 -4.26 -7.77 13.15
C GLN A 189 -2.80 -7.30 13.16
N GLU A 190 -2.53 -6.09 13.68
CA GLU A 190 -1.21 -5.47 13.66
C GLU A 190 -0.59 -5.44 12.24
N LEU A 191 -1.44 -5.36 11.21
CA LEU A 191 -1.00 -5.29 9.82
C LEU A 191 -0.27 -3.97 9.60
N THR A 192 1.00 -4.03 9.23
CA THR A 192 1.77 -2.85 8.84
C THR A 192 1.35 -2.42 7.44
N ILE A 193 0.98 -1.16 7.26
CA ILE A 193 0.45 -0.65 6.00
C ILE A 193 1.33 0.50 5.48
N VAL A 194 1.66 0.45 4.19
CA VAL A 194 2.23 1.58 3.46
C VAL A 194 1.30 1.92 2.29
N THR A 195 0.74 3.12 2.29
CA THR A 195 -0.14 3.58 1.22
C THR A 195 0.47 4.76 0.46
N VAL A 196 0.30 4.81 -0.84
CA VAL A 196 0.39 6.06 -1.59
C VAL A 196 -1.01 6.66 -1.65
N LEU A 197 -1.19 7.86 -1.10
CA LEU A 197 -2.45 8.61 -1.17
C LEU A 197 -2.20 9.97 -1.80
N HIS A 198 -3.13 10.40 -2.69
CA HIS A 198 -3.13 11.74 -3.27
C HIS A 198 -3.85 12.75 -2.38
N GLU A 199 -4.86 12.29 -1.65
CA GLU A 199 -5.67 13.15 -0.80
C GLU A 199 -5.04 13.29 0.58
N LEU A 200 -4.51 14.50 0.87
CA LEU A 200 -3.86 14.84 2.14
C LEU A 200 -4.78 14.59 3.34
N ASN A 201 -6.07 14.90 3.18
CA ASN A 201 -7.06 14.76 4.23
C ASN A 201 -7.36 13.30 4.59
N LEU A 202 -7.34 12.40 3.60
CA LEU A 202 -7.45 10.96 3.85
C LEU A 202 -6.16 10.42 4.49
N ALA A 203 -5.00 10.87 4.04
CA ALA A 203 -3.73 10.50 4.69
C ALA A 203 -3.71 10.96 6.15
N ALA A 204 -4.12 12.20 6.44
CA ALA A 204 -4.20 12.72 7.82
C ALA A 204 -5.16 11.95 8.71
N ARG A 205 -6.30 11.50 8.15
CA ARG A 205 -7.35 10.81 8.91
C ARG A 205 -7.00 9.36 9.26
N TYR A 206 -6.30 8.66 8.38
CA TYR A 206 -6.13 7.21 8.50
C TYR A 206 -4.73 6.77 8.89
N SER A 207 -3.70 7.56 8.58
CA SER A 207 -2.31 7.16 8.83
C SER A 207 -1.83 7.56 10.20
N SER A 208 -1.03 6.72 10.83
CA SER A 208 -0.31 7.07 12.06
C SER A 208 0.89 7.97 11.77
N ARG A 209 1.50 7.82 10.58
CA ARG A 209 2.59 8.69 10.11
C ARG A 209 2.43 9.00 8.62
N ILE A 210 2.97 10.13 8.22
CA ILE A 210 3.06 10.59 6.83
C ILE A 210 4.52 10.83 6.49
N ALA A 211 4.94 10.37 5.30
CA ALA A 211 6.20 10.76 4.70
C ALA A 211 5.92 11.63 3.48
N LEU A 212 6.35 12.89 3.53
CA LEU A 212 6.29 13.81 2.38
C LEU A 212 7.48 13.55 1.47
N LEU A 213 7.21 13.26 0.20
CA LEU A 213 8.23 13.06 -0.83
C LEU A 213 8.28 14.27 -1.76
N LYS A 214 9.50 14.78 -1.98
CA LYS A 214 9.79 15.84 -2.95
C LYS A 214 11.01 15.45 -3.77
N GLN A 215 10.87 15.38 -5.09
CA GLN A 215 11.98 15.14 -6.04
C GLN A 215 12.86 13.93 -5.66
N GLY A 216 12.24 12.82 -5.27
CA GLY A 216 12.94 11.57 -4.94
C GLY A 216 13.50 11.48 -3.51
N HIS A 217 13.37 12.50 -2.70
CA HIS A 217 13.81 12.50 -1.31
C HIS A 217 12.63 12.56 -0.33
N ILE A 218 12.83 12.05 0.88
CA ILE A 218 11.91 12.34 1.99
C ILE A 218 12.19 13.79 2.44
N TRP A 219 11.18 14.64 2.28
CA TRP A 219 11.21 16.01 2.78
C TRP A 219 11.05 16.04 4.31
N GLU A 220 10.05 15.31 4.78
CA GLU A 220 9.72 15.22 6.21
C GLU A 220 8.94 13.93 6.48
N VAL A 221 9.07 13.39 7.70
CA VAL A 221 8.29 12.23 8.15
C VAL A 221 7.94 12.37 9.62
N GLY A 222 6.67 12.19 9.96
CA GLY A 222 6.15 12.36 11.31
C GLY A 222 4.66 12.08 11.37
N THR A 223 4.02 12.45 12.48
CA THR A 223 2.55 12.43 12.61
C THR A 223 1.91 13.42 11.62
N PRO A 224 0.63 13.25 11.28
CA PRO A 224 -0.07 14.21 10.42
C PRO A 224 0.05 15.67 10.91
N GLU A 225 -0.02 15.89 12.21
CA GLU A 225 0.08 17.22 12.85
C GLU A 225 1.48 17.84 12.70
N GLU A 226 2.53 17.02 12.76
CA GLU A 226 3.91 17.49 12.61
C GLU A 226 4.21 17.86 11.16
N VAL A 227 3.74 17.03 10.21
CA VAL A 227 4.17 17.05 8.81
C VAL A 227 3.28 17.95 7.93
N LEU A 228 1.96 17.97 8.16
CA LEU A 228 1.03 18.72 7.34
C LEU A 228 0.92 20.18 7.83
N THR A 229 1.99 20.94 7.66
CA THR A 229 2.04 22.37 7.97
C THR A 229 1.85 23.22 6.71
N PRO A 230 1.33 24.46 6.80
CA PRO A 230 1.21 25.36 5.63
C PRO A 230 2.52 25.50 4.86
N ASN A 231 3.66 25.59 5.58
CA ASN A 231 4.98 25.70 4.97
C ASN A 231 5.36 24.43 4.20
N ALA A 232 5.18 23.26 4.79
CA ALA A 232 5.49 21.97 4.13
C ALA A 232 4.61 21.78 2.88
N ILE A 233 3.32 22.13 2.96
CA ILE A 233 2.39 22.08 1.82
C ILE A 233 2.84 23.02 0.69
N ALA A 234 3.19 24.27 1.01
CA ALA A 234 3.70 25.20 0.03
C ALA A 234 4.99 24.69 -0.63
N GLN A 235 5.92 24.17 0.16
CA GLN A 235 7.20 23.67 -0.35
C GLN A 235 7.08 22.42 -1.21
N VAL A 236 6.22 21.45 -0.82
CA VAL A 236 6.11 20.16 -1.49
C VAL A 236 5.13 20.21 -2.67
N PHE A 237 4.02 20.95 -2.52
CA PHE A 237 2.94 20.96 -3.51
C PHE A 237 2.81 22.28 -4.27
N GLY A 238 3.50 23.36 -3.85
CA GLY A 238 3.34 24.69 -4.45
C GLY A 238 1.95 25.28 -4.22
N VAL A 239 1.37 25.03 -3.02
CA VAL A 239 0.00 25.43 -2.68
C VAL A 239 0.01 26.16 -1.35
N GLU A 240 -0.57 27.36 -1.33
CA GLU A 240 -0.90 28.06 -0.08
C GLU A 240 -2.11 27.39 0.58
N SER A 241 -2.02 27.14 1.88
CA SER A 241 -3.06 26.41 2.60
C SER A 241 -3.23 26.87 4.03
N VAL A 242 -4.41 26.58 4.60
CA VAL A 242 -4.67 26.65 6.05
C VAL A 242 -4.96 25.26 6.58
N ILE A 243 -4.61 25.04 7.84
CA ILE A 243 -4.86 23.81 8.55
C ILE A 243 -6.00 24.05 9.52
N ILE A 244 -7.02 23.19 9.47
CA ILE A 244 -8.20 23.26 10.31
C ILE A 244 -8.35 21.92 11.07
N HIS A 245 -8.57 22.00 12.37
CA HIS A 245 -8.92 20.82 13.18
C HIS A 245 -10.43 20.61 13.16
N THR A 246 -10.84 19.41 12.79
CA THR A 246 -12.25 19.01 12.71
C THR A 246 -12.52 17.77 13.56
N PRO A 247 -13.78 17.41 13.82
CA PRO A 247 -14.10 16.16 14.52
C PRO A 247 -13.58 14.89 13.86
N VAL A 248 -13.24 14.94 12.56
CA VAL A 248 -12.67 13.80 11.80
C VAL A 248 -11.15 13.89 11.65
N GLY A 249 -10.49 14.80 12.34
CA GLY A 249 -9.05 15.02 12.32
C GLY A 249 -8.64 16.31 11.61
N LEU A 250 -7.33 16.42 11.35
CA LEU A 250 -6.72 17.54 10.65
C LEU A 250 -7.18 17.59 9.20
N GLN A 251 -7.48 18.81 8.72
CA GLN A 251 -7.87 19.08 7.34
C GLN A 251 -6.97 20.14 6.71
N VAL A 252 -6.41 19.85 5.55
CA VAL A 252 -5.67 20.80 4.72
C VAL A 252 -6.66 21.46 3.75
N CYS A 253 -6.85 22.77 3.88
CA CYS A 253 -7.70 23.55 2.98
C CYS A 253 -6.79 24.38 2.06
N ALA A 254 -6.72 24.02 0.78
CA ALA A 254 -5.99 24.75 -0.23
C ALA A 254 -6.66 26.12 -0.49
N ILE A 255 -5.84 27.19 -0.60
CA ILE A 255 -6.29 28.56 -0.87
C ILE A 255 -5.95 28.93 -2.30
N SER A 256 -4.66 28.84 -2.67
CA SER A 256 -4.14 29.26 -3.97
C SER A 256 -2.91 28.47 -4.38
N ALA A 257 -2.56 28.47 -5.66
CA ALA A 257 -1.25 28.03 -6.13
C ALA A 257 -0.19 29.11 -5.81
N VAL A 258 1.01 28.66 -5.46
CA VAL A 258 2.18 29.53 -5.18
C VAL A 258 3.03 29.67 -6.42
#